data_e3bae9f620d698d92d0bf86686ab1bc0
#
_entry.id   e3bae9f620d698d92d0bf86686ab1bc0
#
_cell.length_a   1.000
_cell.length_b   1.000
_cell.length_c   1.000
_cell.angle_alpha   90.00
_cell.angle_beta   90.00
_cell.angle_gamma   90.00
#
_symmetry.space_group_name_H-M   'P 1'
#
loop_
_entity.id
_entity.type
_entity.pdbx_description
1 polymer ?
#
loop_
_entity_poly.entity_id
_entity_poly.type
_entity_poly.pdbx_seq_one_letter_code
_entity_poly.pdbx_strand_id
1 'polypeptide(L)'
;MTAYQLEGRNSGVTTADRILDSAQALVQVRGYNGFSYADISAELSITKPSIHHHFPTKAALAEALIARYRERFAVARKEVDDDTAGPRQRLVDYAGLYAQTFADGGRICLCGVFAVDAESLPVAVRHATDAFFADQRRWVAGVLAEAGVPASRVGAAAEAYLAALEGALLLARAHGQPDGAGGGRDVIRSVAETLVDALL
;
A
#
# COMPACT_ATOMS: atom_id res chain seq x y z
N MET A 1 -2.91 14.58 -16.30
CA MET A 1 -1.49 14.89 -16.37
C MET A 1 -0.98 14.83 -14.94
N THR A 2 -0.66 13.68 -14.47
CA THR A 2 0.64 13.01 -14.47
C THR A 2 1.69 13.74 -13.64
N ALA A 3 1.83 13.43 -12.41
CA ALA A 3 3.06 13.74 -11.69
C ALA A 3 3.31 12.73 -10.58
N TYR A 4 3.56 11.49 -10.93
CA TYR A 4 4.29 10.59 -10.05
C TYR A 4 5.70 10.35 -10.59
N GLN A 5 6.26 11.42 -11.17
CA GLN A 5 7.71 11.56 -11.39
C GLN A 5 8.22 12.53 -10.32
N LEU A 6 8.56 12.01 -9.16
CA LEU A 6 9.49 12.69 -8.25
C LEU A 6 10.92 12.56 -8.82
N GLU A 7 11.13 13.12 -9.99
CA GLU A 7 12.45 13.56 -10.42
C GLU A 7 12.66 14.98 -9.92
N GLY A 8 13.65 15.14 -9.04
CA GLY A 8 14.22 16.44 -8.83
C GLY A 8 14.30 16.95 -7.41
N ARG A 9 14.87 16.19 -6.48
CA ARG A 9 15.79 16.74 -5.48
C ARG A 9 16.91 15.74 -5.28
N ASN A 10 18.08 16.12 -5.76
CA ASN A 10 19.35 15.44 -5.54
C ASN A 10 19.80 15.67 -4.08
N SER A 11 19.02 15.18 -3.12
CA SER A 11 19.44 14.85 -1.76
C SER A 11 19.61 13.34 -1.77
N GLY A 12 20.85 12.88 -1.77
CA GLY A 12 21.26 11.54 -2.10
C GLY A 12 20.39 10.45 -1.43
N VAL A 13 19.80 9.58 -2.25
CA VAL A 13 19.16 8.34 -1.79
C VAL A 13 20.13 7.60 -0.89
N THR A 14 19.80 7.45 0.39
CA THR A 14 20.68 6.83 1.37
C THR A 14 20.77 5.33 1.15
N THR A 15 21.80 4.68 1.72
CA THR A 15 21.88 3.22 1.73
C THR A 15 20.66 2.60 2.41
N ALA A 16 20.14 3.22 3.48
CA ALA A 16 18.92 2.79 4.14
C ALA A 16 17.70 2.82 3.20
N ASP A 17 17.54 3.87 2.41
CA ASP A 17 16.44 3.96 1.43
C ASP A 17 16.53 2.87 0.36
N ARG A 18 17.73 2.62 -0.17
CA ARG A 18 17.95 1.53 -1.13
C ARG A 18 17.62 0.16 -0.54
N ILE A 19 17.99 -0.08 0.71
CA ILE A 19 17.63 -1.33 1.42
C ILE A 19 16.12 -1.43 1.56
N LEU A 20 15.43 -0.36 1.94
CA LEU A 20 13.98 -0.33 2.07
C LEU A 20 13.28 -0.54 0.71
N ASP A 21 13.79 0.03 -0.38
CA ASP A 21 13.20 -0.17 -1.72
C ASP A 21 13.33 -1.63 -2.19
N SER A 22 14.53 -2.22 -2.05
CA SER A 22 14.77 -3.63 -2.35
C SER A 22 13.89 -4.55 -1.49
N ALA A 23 13.87 -4.32 -0.18
CA ALA A 23 13.06 -5.11 0.74
C ALA A 23 11.55 -5.00 0.44
N GLN A 24 11.04 -3.81 0.10
CA GLN A 24 9.66 -3.62 -0.29
C GLN A 24 9.30 -4.46 -1.51
N ALA A 25 10.12 -4.41 -2.56
CA ALA A 25 9.92 -5.21 -3.76
C ALA A 25 9.91 -6.71 -3.47
N LEU A 26 10.86 -7.18 -2.65
CA LEU A 26 10.95 -8.59 -2.24
C LEU A 26 9.73 -9.04 -1.44
N VAL A 27 9.27 -8.24 -0.45
CA VAL A 27 8.07 -8.56 0.34
C VAL A 27 6.84 -8.63 -0.56
N GLN A 28 6.63 -7.65 -1.43
CA GLN A 28 5.43 -7.60 -2.27
C GLN A 28 5.37 -8.75 -3.30
N VAL A 29 6.49 -9.39 -3.61
CA VAL A 29 6.55 -10.52 -4.55
C VAL A 29 6.56 -11.86 -3.83
N ARG A 30 7.32 -11.99 -2.71
CA ARG A 30 7.66 -13.27 -2.07
C ARG A 30 7.07 -13.45 -0.66
N GLY A 31 6.43 -12.42 -0.09
CA GLY A 31 6.00 -12.40 1.30
C GLY A 31 7.15 -12.12 2.28
N TYR A 32 6.77 -11.92 3.55
CA TYR A 32 7.75 -11.64 4.61
C TYR A 32 8.75 -12.78 4.80
N ASN A 33 8.31 -14.02 4.74
CA ASN A 33 9.18 -15.18 4.95
C ASN A 33 9.97 -15.58 3.71
N GLY A 34 9.61 -15.08 2.52
CA GLY A 34 10.19 -15.47 1.23
C GLY A 34 11.48 -14.73 0.85
N PHE A 35 12.03 -13.87 1.71
CA PHE A 35 13.31 -13.19 1.47
C PHE A 35 14.20 -13.14 2.70
N SER A 36 15.47 -12.83 2.49
CA SER A 36 16.49 -12.70 3.52
C SER A 36 17.41 -11.51 3.24
N TYR A 37 18.26 -11.17 4.20
CA TYR A 37 19.32 -10.15 3.99
C TYR A 37 20.35 -10.59 2.93
N ALA A 38 20.45 -11.89 2.61
CA ALA A 38 21.27 -12.35 1.51
C ALA A 38 20.73 -11.89 0.15
N ASP A 39 19.41 -11.88 -0.02
CA ASP A 39 18.77 -11.42 -1.26
C ASP A 39 19.02 -9.93 -1.47
N ILE A 40 18.82 -9.11 -0.44
CA ILE A 40 19.10 -7.66 -0.47
C ILE A 40 20.60 -7.39 -0.73
N SER A 41 21.47 -8.13 -0.06
CA SER A 41 22.94 -8.04 -0.22
C SER A 41 23.35 -8.31 -1.66
N ALA A 42 22.79 -9.35 -2.28
CA ALA A 42 23.06 -9.70 -3.68
C ALA A 42 22.54 -8.63 -4.65
N GLU A 43 21.28 -8.16 -4.46
CA GLU A 43 20.66 -7.17 -5.34
C GLU A 43 21.39 -5.82 -5.31
N LEU A 44 21.74 -5.33 -4.11
CA LEU A 44 22.35 -4.02 -3.93
C LEU A 44 23.88 -4.03 -4.00
N SER A 45 24.52 -5.20 -4.10
CA SER A 45 25.97 -5.38 -4.04
C SER A 45 26.60 -4.75 -2.77
N ILE A 46 25.93 -4.90 -1.61
CA ILE A 46 26.40 -4.46 -0.30
C ILE A 46 26.57 -5.65 0.64
N THR A 47 27.37 -5.50 1.69
CA THR A 47 27.60 -6.60 2.64
C THR A 47 26.43 -6.77 3.63
N LYS A 48 26.17 -7.99 4.12
CA LYS A 48 25.17 -8.22 5.17
C LYS A 48 25.44 -7.40 6.46
N PRO A 49 26.69 -7.24 6.94
CA PRO A 49 26.99 -6.32 8.05
C PRO A 49 26.52 -4.89 7.80
N SER A 50 26.63 -4.38 6.56
CA SER A 50 26.12 -3.05 6.20
C SER A 50 24.60 -2.97 6.35
N ILE A 51 23.87 -4.03 5.98
CA ILE A 51 22.40 -4.09 6.15
C ILE A 51 22.07 -4.12 7.65
N HIS A 52 22.75 -4.97 8.43
CA HIS A 52 22.54 -5.06 9.87
C HIS A 52 22.87 -3.77 10.63
N HIS A 53 23.79 -2.95 10.10
CA HIS A 53 24.08 -1.64 10.66
C HIS A 53 22.86 -0.70 10.58
N HIS A 54 22.12 -0.74 9.48
CA HIS A 54 20.89 0.07 9.29
C HIS A 54 19.67 -0.58 9.94
N PHE A 55 19.54 -1.89 9.80
CA PHE A 55 18.38 -2.67 10.27
C PHE A 55 18.89 -3.92 11.01
N PRO A 56 19.03 -3.86 12.34
CA PRO A 56 19.64 -4.94 13.12
C PRO A 56 18.90 -6.27 13.00
N THR A 57 17.59 -6.25 12.77
CA THR A 57 16.75 -7.43 12.61
C THR A 57 15.81 -7.27 11.42
N LYS A 58 15.33 -8.40 10.89
CA LYS A 58 14.30 -8.40 9.83
C LYS A 58 12.99 -7.78 10.32
N ALA A 59 12.68 -7.89 11.61
CA ALA A 59 11.53 -7.22 12.22
C ALA A 59 11.71 -5.69 12.17
N ALA A 60 12.87 -5.17 12.57
CA ALA A 60 13.16 -3.73 12.49
C ALA A 60 13.09 -3.20 11.04
N LEU A 61 13.57 -3.98 10.07
CA LEU A 61 13.42 -3.65 8.65
C LEU A 61 11.94 -3.60 8.23
N ALA A 62 11.13 -4.57 8.65
CA ALA A 62 9.70 -4.62 8.32
C ALA A 62 8.93 -3.45 8.97
N GLU A 63 9.21 -3.12 10.22
CA GLU A 63 8.62 -1.95 10.90
C GLU A 63 8.96 -0.65 10.16
N ALA A 64 10.22 -0.46 9.76
CA ALA A 64 10.64 0.70 8.99
C ALA A 64 9.98 0.76 7.60
N LEU A 65 9.81 -0.38 6.93
CA LEU A 65 9.06 -0.48 5.67
C LEU A 65 7.62 -0.03 5.84
N ILE A 66 6.91 -0.54 6.85
CA ILE A 66 5.51 -0.18 7.11
C ILE A 66 5.40 1.29 7.47
N ALA A 67 6.31 1.82 8.31
CA ALA A 67 6.32 3.23 8.68
C ALA A 67 6.45 4.13 7.45
N ARG A 68 7.41 3.86 6.55
CA ARG A 68 7.61 4.58 5.30
C ARG A 68 6.41 4.45 4.36
N TYR A 69 5.80 3.28 4.28
CA TYR A 69 4.62 3.03 3.47
C TYR A 69 3.41 3.81 3.98
N ARG A 70 3.19 3.84 5.30
CA ARG A 70 2.15 4.66 5.95
C ARG A 70 2.30 6.16 5.65
N GLU A 71 3.54 6.65 5.74
CA GLU A 71 3.84 8.07 5.44
C GLU A 71 3.54 8.40 3.97
N ARG A 72 3.98 7.56 3.02
CA ARG A 72 3.68 7.74 1.59
C ARG A 72 2.17 7.73 1.32
N PHE A 73 1.43 6.81 1.95
CA PHE A 73 -0.03 6.78 1.84
C PHE A 73 -0.69 8.01 2.47
N ALA A 74 -0.18 8.52 3.59
CA ALA A 74 -0.70 9.73 4.21
C ALA A 74 -0.51 10.95 3.31
N VAL A 75 0.65 11.09 2.67
CA VAL A 75 0.92 12.16 1.68
C VAL A 75 -0.03 12.03 0.49
N ALA A 76 -0.14 10.85 -0.10
CA ALA A 76 -1.00 10.62 -1.26
C ALA A 76 -2.49 10.88 -0.95
N ARG A 77 -2.98 10.50 0.25
CA ARG A 77 -4.35 10.84 0.69
C ARG A 77 -4.55 12.35 0.84
N LYS A 78 -3.54 13.04 1.35
CA LYS A 78 -3.61 14.50 1.45
C LYS A 78 -3.71 15.14 0.06
N GLU A 79 -2.99 14.65 -0.93
CA GLU A 79 -3.11 15.12 -2.32
C GLU A 79 -4.53 14.87 -2.84
N VAL A 80 -5.13 13.69 -2.58
CA VAL A 80 -6.53 13.41 -2.91
C VAL A 80 -7.49 14.40 -2.24
N ASP A 81 -7.27 14.74 -0.95
CA ASP A 81 -8.11 15.71 -0.24
C ASP A 81 -7.96 17.13 -0.79
N ASP A 82 -6.75 17.53 -1.17
CA ASP A 82 -6.46 18.87 -1.66
C ASP A 82 -6.93 19.10 -3.13
N ASP A 83 -6.84 18.06 -3.99
CA ASP A 83 -7.08 18.16 -5.43
C ASP A 83 -8.53 17.86 -5.84
N THR A 84 -9.32 17.22 -4.98
CA THR A 84 -10.60 16.64 -5.37
C THR A 84 -11.79 17.29 -4.67
N ALA A 85 -12.73 17.79 -5.47
CA ALA A 85 -14.00 18.31 -4.97
C ALA A 85 -15.02 17.17 -4.77
N GLY A 86 -15.39 16.96 -3.50
CA GLY A 86 -16.49 16.09 -3.09
C GLY A 86 -16.12 14.65 -2.74
N PRO A 87 -16.88 14.07 -1.79
CA PRO A 87 -16.56 12.79 -1.16
C PRO A 87 -16.54 11.62 -2.14
N ARG A 88 -17.47 11.60 -3.11
CA ARG A 88 -17.56 10.52 -4.09
C ARG A 88 -16.26 10.39 -4.89
N GLN A 89 -15.77 11.50 -5.42
CA GLN A 89 -14.58 11.49 -6.25
C GLN A 89 -13.33 11.17 -5.41
N ARG A 90 -13.25 11.68 -4.18
CA ARG A 90 -12.14 11.33 -3.27
C ARG A 90 -12.03 9.82 -3.03
N LEU A 91 -13.13 9.11 -2.89
CA LEU A 91 -13.09 7.64 -2.78
C LEU A 91 -12.57 6.99 -4.07
N VAL A 92 -13.03 7.44 -5.24
CA VAL A 92 -12.54 6.92 -6.53
C VAL A 92 -11.05 7.20 -6.72
N ASP A 93 -10.59 8.41 -6.40
CA ASP A 93 -9.18 8.79 -6.53
C ASP A 93 -8.29 8.04 -5.51
N TYR A 94 -8.81 7.81 -4.30
CA TYR A 94 -8.15 6.95 -3.32
C TYR A 94 -7.96 5.51 -3.84
N ALA A 95 -8.94 4.93 -4.52
CA ALA A 95 -8.78 3.63 -5.17
C ALA A 95 -7.71 3.66 -6.26
N GLY A 96 -7.47 4.82 -6.87
CA GLY A 96 -6.36 5.05 -7.78
C GLY A 96 -4.99 4.77 -7.17
N LEU A 97 -4.80 4.96 -5.86
CA LEU A 97 -3.54 4.63 -5.17
C LEU A 97 -3.27 3.10 -5.19
N TYR A 98 -4.32 2.30 -5.05
CA TYR A 98 -4.23 0.84 -5.18
C TYR A 98 -3.96 0.42 -6.62
N ALA A 99 -4.65 1.03 -7.57
CA ALA A 99 -4.42 0.79 -9.00
C ALA A 99 -2.99 1.17 -9.41
N GLN A 100 -2.43 2.25 -8.85
CA GLN A 100 -1.05 2.65 -9.09
C GLN A 100 -0.05 1.64 -8.49
N THR A 101 -0.32 1.13 -7.29
CA THR A 101 0.51 0.07 -6.67
C THR A 101 0.57 -1.16 -7.59
N PHE A 102 -0.55 -1.54 -8.19
CA PHE A 102 -0.60 -2.66 -9.13
C PHE A 102 0.12 -2.37 -10.45
N ALA A 103 0.04 -1.15 -10.96
CA ALA A 103 0.72 -0.74 -12.18
C ALA A 103 2.24 -0.87 -12.10
N ASP A 104 2.81 -0.80 -10.90
CA ASP A 104 4.24 -0.99 -10.64
C ASP A 104 4.59 -2.48 -10.56
N GLY A 105 4.58 -3.15 -11.70
CA GLY A 105 5.00 -4.55 -11.83
C GLY A 105 4.04 -5.59 -11.23
N GLY A 106 2.73 -5.31 -11.15
CA GLY A 106 1.73 -6.22 -10.58
C GLY A 106 1.83 -6.39 -9.07
N ARG A 107 2.40 -5.40 -8.38
CA ARG A 107 2.54 -5.43 -6.92
C ARG A 107 1.18 -5.26 -6.25
N ILE A 108 1.02 -5.89 -5.10
CA ILE A 108 -0.14 -5.70 -4.22
C ILE A 108 0.23 -4.87 -3.00
N CYS A 109 -0.77 -4.44 -2.24
CA CYS A 109 -0.56 -3.66 -1.02
C CYS A 109 0.47 -4.31 -0.10
N LEU A 110 1.50 -3.56 0.31
CA LEU A 110 2.55 -4.07 1.20
C LEU A 110 1.97 -4.58 2.52
N CYS A 111 1.06 -3.83 3.12
CA CYS A 111 0.42 -4.21 4.38
C CYS A 111 -0.58 -5.38 4.18
N GLY A 112 -1.20 -5.51 3.01
CA GLY A 112 -1.97 -6.69 2.63
C GLY A 112 -1.12 -7.96 2.63
N VAL A 113 0.11 -7.89 2.09
CA VAL A 113 1.05 -9.03 2.15
C VAL A 113 1.43 -9.37 3.59
N PHE A 114 1.74 -8.37 4.43
CA PHE A 114 2.01 -8.63 5.85
C PHE A 114 0.81 -9.22 6.57
N ALA A 115 -0.40 -8.81 6.25
CA ALA A 115 -1.62 -9.36 6.85
C ALA A 115 -1.83 -10.84 6.51
N VAL A 116 -1.48 -11.28 5.30
CA VAL A 116 -1.51 -12.72 4.92
C VAL A 116 -0.52 -13.54 5.75
N ASP A 117 0.64 -12.99 6.07
CA ASP A 117 1.68 -13.65 6.88
C ASP A 117 1.50 -13.47 8.40
N ALA A 118 0.39 -12.89 8.88
CA ALA A 118 0.19 -12.38 10.24
C ALA A 118 0.59 -13.36 11.37
N GLU A 119 0.26 -14.63 11.23
CA GLU A 119 0.57 -15.65 12.26
C GLU A 119 2.08 -15.88 12.47
N SER A 120 2.87 -15.62 11.43
CA SER A 120 4.33 -15.80 11.46
C SER A 120 5.09 -14.51 11.79
N LEU A 121 4.39 -13.38 11.86
CA LEU A 121 5.02 -12.08 12.07
C LEU A 121 5.37 -11.83 13.55
N PRO A 122 6.49 -11.15 13.83
CA PRO A 122 6.73 -10.56 15.14
C PRO A 122 5.60 -9.62 15.55
N VAL A 123 5.29 -9.57 16.86
CA VAL A 123 4.18 -8.76 17.41
C VAL A 123 4.26 -7.29 16.99
N ALA A 124 5.45 -6.69 16.99
CA ALA A 124 5.65 -5.30 16.58
C ALA A 124 5.26 -5.06 15.11
N VAL A 125 5.59 -5.99 14.22
CA VAL A 125 5.25 -5.90 12.78
C VAL A 125 3.73 -6.04 12.58
N ARG A 126 3.07 -6.94 13.33
CA ARG A 126 1.60 -7.05 13.30
C ARG A 126 0.93 -5.77 13.75
N HIS A 127 1.38 -5.17 14.86
CA HIS A 127 0.85 -3.88 15.34
C HIS A 127 1.06 -2.75 14.32
N ALA A 128 2.22 -2.69 13.67
CA ALA A 128 2.48 -1.71 12.64
C ALA A 128 1.55 -1.88 11.43
N THR A 129 1.27 -3.13 11.03
CA THR A 129 0.33 -3.48 9.96
C THR A 129 -1.10 -3.08 10.32
N ASP A 130 -1.56 -3.40 11.54
CA ASP A 130 -2.90 -3.00 12.01
C ASP A 130 -3.05 -1.47 12.06
N ALA A 131 -2.01 -0.77 12.52
CA ALA A 131 -1.99 0.69 12.56
C ALA A 131 -2.11 1.32 11.15
N PHE A 132 -1.51 0.71 10.11
CA PHE A 132 -1.73 1.13 8.73
C PHE A 132 -3.21 1.03 8.35
N PHE A 133 -3.83 -0.13 8.54
CA PHE A 133 -5.24 -0.32 8.19
C PHE A 133 -6.19 0.54 9.03
N ALA A 134 -5.87 0.79 10.30
CA ALA A 134 -6.62 1.71 11.14
C ALA A 134 -6.61 3.15 10.59
N ASP A 135 -5.47 3.61 10.06
CA ASP A 135 -5.38 4.93 9.41
C ASP A 135 -6.23 4.99 8.13
N GLN A 136 -6.21 3.93 7.31
CA GLN A 136 -7.02 3.85 6.10
C GLN A 136 -8.52 3.88 6.44
N ARG A 137 -8.96 3.05 7.40
CA ARG A 137 -10.36 3.02 7.87
C ARG A 137 -10.84 4.36 8.35
N ARG A 138 -10.02 5.04 9.16
CA ARG A 138 -10.37 6.36 9.71
C ARG A 138 -10.60 7.38 8.62
N TRP A 139 -9.72 7.42 7.62
CA TRP A 139 -9.84 8.36 6.51
C TRP A 139 -11.08 8.04 5.65
N VAL A 140 -11.27 6.79 5.22
CA VAL A 140 -12.45 6.37 4.44
C VAL A 140 -13.75 6.65 5.20
N ALA A 141 -13.80 6.33 6.50
CA ALA A 141 -14.95 6.62 7.35
C ALA A 141 -15.27 8.12 7.41
N GLY A 142 -14.25 8.98 7.49
CA GLY A 142 -14.41 10.44 7.43
C GLY A 142 -15.06 10.87 6.12
N VAL A 143 -14.56 10.41 4.99
CA VAL A 143 -15.09 10.75 3.65
C VAL A 143 -16.53 10.24 3.47
N LEU A 144 -16.85 9.03 3.94
CA LEU A 144 -18.21 8.48 3.90
C LEU A 144 -19.18 9.26 4.79
N ALA A 145 -18.73 9.71 5.97
CA ALA A 145 -19.54 10.55 6.85
C ALA A 145 -19.86 11.92 6.21
N GLU A 146 -18.88 12.54 5.57
CA GLU A 146 -19.07 13.78 4.81
C GLU A 146 -20.05 13.59 3.64
N ALA A 147 -20.07 12.39 3.02
CA ALA A 147 -21.01 12.02 1.97
C ALA A 147 -22.45 11.77 2.49
N GLY A 148 -22.66 11.80 3.79
CA GLY A 148 -23.99 11.62 4.41
C GLY A 148 -24.31 10.17 4.78
N VAL A 149 -23.35 9.24 4.75
CA VAL A 149 -23.60 7.86 5.22
C VAL A 149 -23.89 7.90 6.72
N PRO A 150 -25.01 7.27 7.18
CA PRO A 150 -25.40 7.29 8.58
C PRO A 150 -24.29 6.78 9.53
N ALA A 151 -24.12 7.42 10.67
CA ALA A 151 -23.08 7.08 11.65
C ALA A 151 -23.09 5.60 12.07
N SER A 152 -24.30 4.97 12.10
CA SER A 152 -24.44 3.53 12.38
C SER A 152 -23.90 2.61 11.29
N ARG A 153 -23.68 3.10 10.08
CA ARG A 153 -23.20 2.33 8.91
C ARG A 153 -21.79 2.68 8.49
N VAL A 154 -21.28 3.88 8.82
CA VAL A 154 -19.99 4.40 8.36
C VAL A 154 -18.84 3.42 8.61
N GLY A 155 -18.75 2.85 9.80
CA GLY A 155 -17.68 1.91 10.13
C GLY A 155 -17.67 0.65 9.27
N ALA A 156 -18.84 0.03 9.12
CA ALA A 156 -18.99 -1.16 8.29
C ALA A 156 -18.79 -0.86 6.79
N ALA A 157 -19.25 0.30 6.33
CA ALA A 157 -19.04 0.75 4.96
C ALA A 157 -17.56 0.99 4.65
N ALA A 158 -16.82 1.62 5.57
CA ALA A 158 -15.39 1.83 5.42
C ALA A 158 -14.60 0.50 5.37
N GLU A 159 -14.97 -0.45 6.21
CA GLU A 159 -14.38 -1.80 6.22
C GLU A 159 -14.66 -2.53 4.91
N ALA A 160 -15.91 -2.51 4.44
CA ALA A 160 -16.30 -3.14 3.19
C ALA A 160 -15.57 -2.53 1.98
N TYR A 161 -15.41 -1.21 1.96
CA TYR A 161 -14.69 -0.51 0.90
C TYR A 161 -13.21 -0.91 0.85
N LEU A 162 -12.52 -0.93 1.98
CA LEU A 162 -11.12 -1.34 2.05
C LEU A 162 -10.92 -2.81 1.71
N ALA A 163 -11.79 -3.70 2.24
CA ALA A 163 -11.75 -5.12 1.93
C ALA A 163 -11.92 -5.38 0.43
N ALA A 164 -12.77 -4.62 -0.23
CA ALA A 164 -12.98 -4.75 -1.68
C ALA A 164 -11.77 -4.26 -2.49
N LEU A 165 -11.09 -3.17 -2.10
CA LEU A 165 -9.87 -2.72 -2.77
C LEU A 165 -8.72 -3.73 -2.61
N GLU A 166 -8.52 -4.28 -1.41
CA GLU A 166 -7.54 -5.34 -1.18
C GLU A 166 -7.89 -6.61 -1.98
N GLY A 167 -9.17 -7.01 -1.98
CA GLY A 167 -9.67 -8.12 -2.79
C GLY A 167 -9.48 -7.91 -4.29
N ALA A 168 -9.76 -6.71 -4.79
CA ALA A 168 -9.55 -6.35 -6.20
C ALA A 168 -8.08 -6.46 -6.61
N LEU A 169 -7.14 -6.03 -5.75
CA LEU A 169 -5.70 -6.23 -5.96
C LEU A 169 -5.32 -7.70 -6.08
N LEU A 170 -5.84 -8.55 -5.18
CA LEU A 170 -5.58 -9.99 -5.20
C LEU A 170 -6.14 -10.65 -6.45
N LEU A 171 -7.36 -10.30 -6.85
CA LEU A 171 -7.98 -10.80 -8.08
C LEU A 171 -7.24 -10.34 -9.32
N ALA A 172 -6.85 -9.07 -9.40
CA ALA A 172 -6.05 -8.54 -10.50
C ALA A 172 -4.72 -9.30 -10.63
N ARG A 173 -4.07 -9.59 -9.51
CA ARG A 173 -2.83 -10.39 -9.49
C ARG A 173 -3.06 -11.85 -9.91
N ALA A 174 -4.14 -12.48 -9.45
CA ALA A 174 -4.47 -13.87 -9.78
C ALA A 174 -4.80 -14.07 -11.27
N HIS A 175 -5.40 -13.07 -11.90
CA HIS A 175 -5.69 -13.10 -13.35
C HIS A 175 -4.42 -12.98 -14.22
N GLY A 176 -3.27 -12.72 -13.61
CA GLY A 176 -2.03 -12.42 -14.30
C GLY A 176 -2.02 -11.01 -14.87
N GLN A 177 -0.86 -10.57 -15.34
CA GLN A 177 -0.83 -9.38 -16.20
C GLN A 177 -1.22 -9.84 -17.61
N PRO A 178 -2.42 -9.57 -18.14
CA PRO A 178 -2.63 -9.67 -19.56
C PRO A 178 -1.63 -8.70 -20.23
N ASP A 179 -1.08 -9.07 -21.35
CA ASP A 179 -0.15 -8.27 -22.15
C ASP A 179 -0.71 -6.87 -22.39
N GLY A 180 -0.33 -5.93 -21.53
CA GLY A 180 -0.86 -4.57 -21.50
C GLY A 180 -1.38 -4.19 -20.11
N ALA A 181 -0.71 -3.27 -19.44
CA ALA A 181 -0.86 -2.85 -18.05
C ALA A 181 -2.25 -2.26 -17.64
N GLY A 182 -3.29 -2.40 -18.46
CA GLY A 182 -4.63 -1.84 -18.24
C GLY A 182 -5.54 -2.71 -17.39
N GLY A 183 -5.65 -3.99 -17.68
CA GLY A 183 -6.74 -4.84 -17.16
C GLY A 183 -6.84 -4.93 -15.64
N GLY A 184 -5.74 -5.04 -14.93
CA GLY A 184 -5.76 -5.11 -13.46
C GLY A 184 -6.15 -3.77 -12.80
N ARG A 185 -5.70 -2.64 -13.38
CA ARG A 185 -6.09 -1.30 -12.90
C ARG A 185 -7.58 -1.04 -13.12
N ASP A 186 -8.11 -1.49 -14.24
CA ASP A 186 -9.52 -1.33 -14.59
C ASP A 186 -10.42 -2.12 -13.64
N VAL A 187 -10.01 -3.32 -13.23
CA VAL A 187 -10.72 -4.12 -12.20
C VAL A 187 -10.79 -3.35 -10.88
N ILE A 188 -9.67 -2.81 -10.40
CA ILE A 188 -9.63 -2.07 -9.12
C ILE A 188 -10.54 -0.84 -9.19
N ARG A 189 -10.46 -0.08 -10.28
CA ARG A 189 -11.29 1.11 -10.49
C ARG A 189 -12.78 0.76 -10.59
N SER A 190 -13.15 -0.25 -11.37
CA SER A 190 -14.54 -0.70 -11.55
C SER A 190 -15.15 -1.17 -10.23
N VAL A 191 -14.41 -1.91 -9.42
CA VAL A 191 -14.84 -2.32 -8.07
C VAL A 191 -15.08 -1.12 -7.18
N ALA A 192 -14.17 -0.14 -7.19
CA ALA A 192 -14.29 1.08 -6.40
C ALA A 192 -15.54 1.89 -6.81
N GLU A 193 -15.72 2.16 -8.11
CA GLU A 193 -16.88 2.91 -8.64
C GLU A 193 -18.19 2.23 -8.29
N THR A 194 -18.28 0.91 -8.50
CA THR A 194 -19.48 0.11 -8.17
C THR A 194 -19.82 0.22 -6.68
N LEU A 195 -18.82 0.13 -5.81
CA LEU A 195 -19.04 0.22 -4.36
C LEU A 195 -19.41 1.64 -3.93
N VAL A 196 -18.74 2.65 -4.47
CA VAL A 196 -19.07 4.04 -4.16
C VAL A 196 -20.53 4.34 -4.53
N ASP A 197 -20.98 3.89 -5.71
CA ASP A 197 -22.38 4.06 -6.14
C ASP A 197 -23.39 3.28 -5.25
N ALA A 198 -22.97 2.17 -4.65
CA ALA A 198 -23.81 1.39 -3.74
C ALA A 198 -23.82 1.94 -2.29
N LEU A 199 -22.78 2.67 -1.89
CA LEU A 199 -22.62 3.18 -0.52
C LEU A 199 -23.20 4.59 -0.35
N LEU A 200 -23.20 5.40 -1.41
CA LEU A 200 -23.68 6.79 -1.43
C LEU A 200 -25.06 6.92 -2.03
#